data_6255c93e62dfa7a3d28a003b691de78c
#
_entry.id   6255c93e62dfa7a3d28a003b691de78c
#
_cell.length_a   1.000
_cell.length_b   1.000
_cell.length_c   1.000
_cell.angle_alpha   90.00
_cell.angle_beta   90.00
_cell.angle_gamma   90.00
#
_symmetry.space_group_name_H-M   'P 1'
#
loop_
_entity.id
_entity.type
_entity.pdbx_description
1 polymer ?
#
loop_
_entity_poly.entity_id
_entity_poly.type
_entity_poly.pdbx_seq_one_letter_code
_entity_poly.pdbx_strand_id
1 'polypeptide(L)'
;MRDLQNEELGNISYIRDKFVETAEIFDFKQIEPSTLELLSTLEAKSGPSIIDETYSFTDKGGRNIALRFDLTIGLSRYVTMRRDLKLPAKLSSFGGVWRYDEPQLGRYRYFHQWDIEIFGSPEVDADAEIIEFVSHFLKKLGIDFVIAINHRSLLEEYLTKNLGITDNNTVNEMMRAIDKLDKKSSEHLVEEYKQKLDSSSLRKFIEFVSFYGIPDKVLQDSRVGEFESSKVLVELVDSLKSRQVNNLTVDFRIVRGLDYYSGIVFEAKDKSSQIGSLVGGGRYDRLTEAFGRKDLFATGAAGGVERILTAIKDKSDKMEQRPLIYVAYSTTPEKKHAIEVVSKIRNLGYATDYDINGRNVSKQFHEAGLKKATAIVIINLDEYKKGIVTIKSGSKEQKQSINEIKKYLDEIV
;
A
#
# COMPACT_ATOMS: atom_id res chain seq x y z
N MET A 1 17.23 12.13 5.55
CA MET A 1 17.18 10.66 5.65
C MET A 1 16.54 10.32 7.00
N ARG A 2 15.82 9.23 7.10
CA ARG A 2 15.10 8.81 8.31
C ARG A 2 15.33 7.32 8.52
N ASP A 3 15.60 6.91 9.76
CA ASP A 3 15.65 5.50 10.15
C ASP A 3 14.26 5.05 10.60
N LEU A 4 13.87 3.83 10.27
CA LEU A 4 12.62 3.23 10.72
C LEU A 4 12.87 2.53 12.07
N GLN A 5 12.07 2.86 13.08
CA GLN A 5 12.16 2.26 14.40
C GLN A 5 11.34 0.97 14.50
N ASN A 6 11.54 0.22 15.58
CA ASN A 6 10.92 -1.10 15.78
C ASN A 6 9.39 -1.09 15.64
N GLU A 7 8.72 -0.08 16.19
CA GLU A 7 7.26 0.07 16.08
C GLU A 7 6.83 0.31 14.63
N GLU A 8 7.52 1.21 13.92
CA GLU A 8 7.21 1.49 12.50
C GLU A 8 7.43 0.25 11.62
N LEU A 9 8.54 -0.48 11.86
CA LEU A 9 8.83 -1.73 11.14
C LEU A 9 7.78 -2.81 11.44
N GLY A 10 7.34 -2.92 12.70
CA GLY A 10 6.25 -3.81 13.09
C GLY A 10 4.96 -3.51 12.34
N ASN A 11 4.62 -2.22 12.25
CA ASN A 11 3.44 -1.74 11.54
C ASN A 11 3.51 -2.02 10.03
N ILE A 12 4.67 -1.79 9.41
CA ILE A 12 4.92 -2.12 7.99
C ILE A 12 4.80 -3.63 7.77
N SER A 13 5.39 -4.44 8.65
CA SER A 13 5.32 -5.90 8.58
C SER A 13 3.88 -6.40 8.69
N TYR A 14 3.08 -5.85 9.60
CA TYR A 14 1.66 -6.19 9.72
C TYR A 14 0.88 -5.95 8.42
N ILE A 15 1.06 -4.77 7.79
CA ILE A 15 0.41 -4.48 6.51
C ILE A 15 0.90 -5.44 5.43
N ARG A 16 2.21 -5.72 5.39
CA ARG A 16 2.79 -6.67 4.45
C ARG A 16 2.17 -8.07 4.61
N ASP A 17 2.04 -8.56 5.82
CA ASP A 17 1.47 -9.89 6.08
C ASP A 17 0.01 -9.95 5.62
N LYS A 18 -0.79 -8.90 5.91
CA LYS A 18 -2.18 -8.81 5.42
C LYS A 18 -2.28 -8.71 3.90
N PHE A 19 -1.33 -8.01 3.27
CA PHE A 19 -1.22 -7.95 1.81
C PHE A 19 -0.89 -9.31 1.21
N VAL A 20 0.12 -10.01 1.74
CA VAL A 20 0.53 -11.34 1.26
C VAL A 20 -0.60 -12.35 1.40
N GLU A 21 -1.24 -12.41 2.59
CA GLU A 21 -2.41 -13.27 2.81
C GLU A 21 -3.53 -13.00 1.77
N THR A 22 -3.76 -11.72 1.44
CA THR A 22 -4.78 -11.36 0.43
C THR A 22 -4.32 -11.77 -0.97
N ALA A 23 -3.05 -11.53 -1.31
CA ALA A 23 -2.49 -11.91 -2.62
C ALA A 23 -2.56 -13.42 -2.86
N GLU A 24 -2.34 -14.24 -1.82
CA GLU A 24 -2.47 -15.70 -1.89
C GLU A 24 -3.92 -16.13 -2.15
N ILE A 25 -4.92 -15.51 -1.47
CA ILE A 25 -6.35 -15.79 -1.67
C ILE A 25 -6.77 -15.52 -3.12
N PHE A 26 -6.23 -14.48 -3.73
CA PHE A 26 -6.52 -14.08 -5.11
C PHE A 26 -5.59 -14.75 -6.15
N ASP A 27 -4.72 -15.68 -5.75
CA ASP A 27 -3.72 -16.37 -6.58
C ASP A 27 -2.74 -15.43 -7.32
N PHE A 28 -2.37 -14.30 -6.70
CA PHE A 28 -1.29 -13.46 -7.21
C PHE A 28 0.07 -14.05 -6.83
N LYS A 29 0.98 -14.12 -7.80
CA LYS A 29 2.35 -14.59 -7.58
C LYS A 29 3.24 -13.42 -7.17
N GLN A 30 3.92 -13.57 -6.04
CA GLN A 30 4.79 -12.53 -5.52
C GLN A 30 6.10 -12.44 -6.33
N ILE A 31 6.41 -11.23 -6.79
CA ILE A 31 7.65 -10.89 -7.50
C ILE A 31 8.24 -9.64 -6.84
N GLU A 32 9.55 -9.63 -6.63
CA GLU A 32 10.27 -8.42 -6.24
C GLU A 32 11.07 -7.92 -7.44
N PRO A 33 10.69 -6.80 -8.08
CA PRO A 33 11.45 -6.17 -9.15
C PRO A 33 12.80 -5.66 -8.64
N SER A 34 13.76 -5.50 -9.55
CA SER A 34 15.07 -4.92 -9.22
C SER A 34 14.93 -3.55 -8.55
N THR A 35 15.75 -3.30 -7.53
CA THR A 35 15.83 -1.98 -6.87
C THR A 35 16.46 -0.93 -7.77
N LEU A 36 17.41 -1.35 -8.62
CA LEU A 36 18.05 -0.51 -9.62
C LEU A 36 17.50 -0.85 -11.00
N GLU A 37 17.06 0.19 -11.71
CA GLU A 37 16.57 0.09 -13.09
C GLU A 37 17.42 0.97 -14.00
N LEU A 38 17.43 0.67 -15.29
CA LEU A 38 17.97 1.59 -16.27
C LEU A 38 17.10 2.85 -16.28
N LEU A 39 17.71 4.03 -16.32
CA LEU A 39 16.98 5.29 -16.37
C LEU A 39 16.01 5.32 -17.56
N SER A 40 16.42 4.82 -18.72
CA SER A 40 15.57 4.69 -19.91
C SER A 40 14.33 3.81 -19.70
N THR A 41 14.38 2.84 -18.78
CA THR A 41 13.20 2.04 -18.39
C THR A 41 12.16 2.89 -17.65
N LEU A 42 12.62 3.79 -16.79
CA LEU A 42 11.73 4.70 -16.04
C LEU A 42 11.13 5.77 -16.95
N GLU A 43 11.92 6.31 -17.86
CA GLU A 43 11.48 7.29 -18.86
C GLU A 43 10.37 6.76 -19.78
N ALA A 44 10.36 5.46 -20.05
CA ALA A 44 9.36 4.82 -20.90
C ALA A 44 7.92 4.96 -20.38
N LYS A 45 7.73 5.09 -19.05
CA LYS A 45 6.40 5.31 -18.42
C LYS A 45 6.05 6.78 -18.30
N SER A 46 6.97 7.60 -17.81
CA SER A 46 6.66 8.93 -17.28
C SER A 46 7.27 10.04 -18.13
N GLY A 47 7.91 9.70 -19.24
CA GLY A 47 8.61 10.67 -20.09
C GLY A 47 9.89 11.22 -19.45
N PRO A 48 10.57 12.17 -20.11
CA PRO A 48 11.86 12.71 -19.64
C PRO A 48 11.81 13.45 -18.30
N SER A 49 10.65 13.97 -17.89
CA SER A 49 10.47 14.69 -16.62
C SER A 49 10.72 13.84 -15.39
N ILE A 50 10.65 12.50 -15.51
CA ILE A 50 10.90 11.57 -14.41
C ILE A 50 12.31 11.70 -13.84
N ILE A 51 13.27 12.20 -14.61
CA ILE A 51 14.66 12.41 -14.19
C ILE A 51 14.71 13.29 -12.94
N ASP A 52 13.88 14.35 -12.89
CA ASP A 52 13.83 15.29 -11.78
C ASP A 52 13.19 14.69 -10.52
N GLU A 53 12.43 13.60 -10.68
CA GLU A 53 11.71 12.91 -9.61
C GLU A 53 12.43 11.64 -9.13
N THR A 54 13.57 11.28 -9.73
CA THR A 54 14.30 10.02 -9.42
C THR A 54 15.68 10.27 -8.82
N TYR A 55 16.17 9.30 -8.05
CA TYR A 55 17.57 9.22 -7.66
C TYR A 55 18.33 8.46 -8.75
N SER A 56 19.00 9.18 -9.64
CA SER A 56 19.74 8.62 -10.76
C SER A 56 21.24 8.90 -10.64
N PHE A 57 22.06 7.99 -11.20
CA PHE A 57 23.51 8.09 -11.22
C PHE A 57 24.10 7.19 -12.31
N THR A 58 25.35 7.44 -12.69
CA THR A 58 26.07 6.58 -13.62
C THR A 58 26.87 5.53 -12.84
N ASP A 59 26.68 4.26 -13.17
CA ASP A 59 27.41 3.17 -12.52
C ASP A 59 28.87 3.06 -13.07
N LYS A 60 29.66 2.17 -12.46
CA LYS A 60 31.07 1.94 -12.89
C LYS A 60 31.17 1.40 -14.32
N GLY A 61 30.11 0.85 -14.88
CA GLY A 61 30.03 0.38 -16.27
C GLY A 61 29.58 1.43 -17.26
N GLY A 62 29.40 2.70 -16.82
CA GLY A 62 28.94 3.80 -17.66
C GLY A 62 27.45 3.79 -17.98
N ARG A 63 26.62 3.01 -17.26
CA ARG A 63 25.18 2.94 -17.46
C ARG A 63 24.47 3.98 -16.59
N ASN A 64 23.52 4.71 -17.15
CA ASN A 64 22.62 5.57 -16.38
C ASN A 64 21.56 4.70 -15.73
N ILE A 65 21.61 4.61 -14.41
CA ILE A 65 20.71 3.83 -13.57
C ILE A 65 20.02 4.73 -12.56
N ALA A 66 18.89 4.26 -12.03
CA ALA A 66 18.14 4.97 -11.01
C ALA A 66 17.57 3.99 -9.98
N LEU A 67 17.29 4.46 -8.79
CA LEU A 67 16.47 3.74 -7.82
C LEU A 67 15.02 3.69 -8.32
N ARG A 68 14.38 2.53 -8.19
CA ARG A 68 12.97 2.36 -8.59
C ARG A 68 12.08 3.36 -7.85
N PHE A 69 11.23 4.09 -8.58
CA PHE A 69 10.32 5.04 -7.99
C PHE A 69 8.89 4.50 -7.82
N ASP A 70 8.60 3.35 -8.44
CA ASP A 70 7.44 2.50 -8.21
C ASP A 70 7.78 1.01 -8.48
N LEU A 71 6.80 0.12 -8.26
CA LEU A 71 6.97 -1.31 -8.52
C LEU A 71 6.36 -1.72 -9.86
N THR A 72 5.35 -1.00 -10.36
CA THR A 72 4.62 -1.28 -11.60
C THR A 72 5.54 -1.36 -12.82
N ILE A 73 6.50 -0.42 -12.94
CA ILE A 73 7.46 -0.41 -14.08
C ILE A 73 8.29 -1.68 -14.08
N GLY A 74 8.84 -2.05 -12.91
CA GLY A 74 9.66 -3.24 -12.79
C GLY A 74 8.88 -4.52 -13.08
N LEU A 75 7.61 -4.61 -12.66
CA LEU A 75 6.72 -5.73 -12.98
C LEU A 75 6.38 -5.76 -14.47
N SER A 76 6.08 -4.61 -15.07
CA SER A 76 5.80 -4.51 -16.52
C SER A 76 7.01 -4.94 -17.35
N ARG A 77 8.22 -4.45 -17.00
CA ARG A 77 9.47 -4.90 -17.63
C ARG A 77 9.66 -6.40 -17.48
N TYR A 78 9.45 -6.96 -16.29
CA TYR A 78 9.59 -8.40 -16.04
C TYR A 78 8.70 -9.22 -16.95
N VAL A 79 7.41 -8.88 -17.08
CA VAL A 79 6.46 -9.61 -17.92
C VAL A 79 6.78 -9.44 -19.42
N THR A 80 7.11 -8.23 -19.84
CA THR A 80 7.39 -7.95 -21.26
C THR A 80 8.64 -8.67 -21.76
N MET A 81 9.62 -8.90 -20.91
CA MET A 81 10.83 -9.68 -21.22
C MET A 81 10.63 -11.20 -21.17
N ARG A 82 9.54 -11.69 -20.56
CA ARG A 82 9.27 -13.11 -20.32
C ARG A 82 8.15 -13.62 -21.24
N ARG A 83 8.53 -14.09 -22.43
CA ARG A 83 7.57 -14.68 -23.41
C ARG A 83 7.07 -16.08 -23.03
N ASP A 84 7.69 -16.71 -22.06
CA ASP A 84 7.33 -18.02 -21.52
C ASP A 84 6.24 -17.96 -20.44
N LEU A 85 5.86 -16.77 -19.97
CA LEU A 85 4.80 -16.61 -18.98
C LEU A 85 3.43 -16.97 -19.59
N LYS A 86 2.68 -17.79 -18.87
CA LYS A 86 1.27 -18.04 -19.19
C LYS A 86 0.45 -16.78 -18.86
N LEU A 87 -0.39 -16.37 -19.79
CA LEU A 87 -1.32 -15.26 -19.63
C LEU A 87 -2.75 -15.80 -19.43
N PRO A 88 -3.61 -15.11 -18.65
CA PRO A 88 -3.26 -13.91 -17.89
C PRO A 88 -2.33 -14.20 -16.72
N ALA A 89 -1.38 -13.31 -16.46
CA ALA A 89 -0.45 -13.41 -15.34
C ALA A 89 -0.88 -12.42 -14.22
N LYS A 90 -1.06 -12.94 -13.00
CA LYS A 90 -1.43 -12.18 -11.80
C LYS A 90 -0.19 -12.05 -10.91
N LEU A 91 0.32 -10.84 -10.76
CA LEU A 91 1.56 -10.56 -10.02
C LEU A 91 1.30 -9.59 -8.87
N SER A 92 1.99 -9.82 -7.75
CA SER A 92 2.01 -8.93 -6.59
C SER A 92 3.43 -8.57 -6.21
N SER A 93 3.60 -7.38 -5.64
CA SER A 93 4.89 -6.91 -5.13
C SER A 93 4.70 -6.07 -3.88
N PHE A 94 5.68 -6.12 -2.97
CA PHE A 94 5.74 -5.27 -1.79
C PHE A 94 7.19 -4.88 -1.55
N GLY A 95 7.50 -3.58 -1.54
CA GLY A 95 8.88 -3.14 -1.39
C GLY A 95 9.06 -1.65 -1.21
N GLY A 96 10.29 -1.26 -0.91
CA GLY A 96 10.68 0.15 -0.82
C GLY A 96 10.81 0.79 -2.19
N VAL A 97 10.38 2.03 -2.30
CA VAL A 97 10.51 2.88 -3.49
C VAL A 97 11.09 4.24 -3.11
N TRP A 98 11.71 4.92 -4.07
CA TRP A 98 12.41 6.18 -3.85
C TRP A 98 11.91 7.26 -4.79
N ARG A 99 11.48 8.41 -4.24
CA ARG A 99 11.04 9.57 -5.01
C ARG A 99 11.77 10.82 -4.54
N TYR A 100 12.23 11.63 -5.48
CA TYR A 100 12.87 12.91 -5.18
C TYR A 100 11.83 14.02 -5.02
N ASP A 101 10.77 13.72 -4.24
CA ASP A 101 9.71 14.67 -3.92
C ASP A 101 10.09 15.61 -2.78
N GLU A 102 9.42 16.75 -2.69
CA GLU A 102 9.47 17.58 -1.49
C GLU A 102 8.79 16.86 -0.33
N PRO A 103 9.47 16.70 0.83
CA PRO A 103 8.91 16.02 1.99
C PRO A 103 7.66 16.74 2.51
N GLN A 104 6.56 16.00 2.65
CA GLN A 104 5.30 16.47 3.23
C GLN A 104 4.76 15.40 4.19
N LEU A 105 3.76 15.75 5.01
CA LEU A 105 3.11 14.76 5.85
C LEU A 105 2.54 13.60 5.00
N GLY A 106 3.00 12.38 5.28
CA GLY A 106 2.62 11.19 4.51
C GLY A 106 3.30 11.05 3.14
N ARG A 107 4.26 11.93 2.79
CA ARG A 107 5.13 11.81 1.61
C ARG A 107 6.59 11.80 2.04
N TYR A 108 7.24 10.66 1.83
CA TYR A 108 8.64 10.44 2.15
C TYR A 108 9.43 10.17 0.87
N ARG A 109 10.71 10.51 0.88
CA ARG A 109 11.62 10.19 -0.23
C ARG A 109 11.91 8.69 -0.35
N TYR A 110 11.84 7.96 0.74
CA TYR A 110 11.82 6.51 0.82
C TYR A 110 10.57 6.08 1.58
N PHE A 111 9.77 5.20 0.98
CA PHE A 111 8.56 4.64 1.58
C PHE A 111 8.27 3.26 1.00
N HIS A 112 7.36 2.52 1.63
CA HIS A 112 6.93 1.21 1.13
C HIS A 112 5.69 1.34 0.27
N GLN A 113 5.67 0.57 -0.80
CA GLN A 113 4.57 0.44 -1.73
C GLN A 113 4.21 -1.03 -1.88
N TRP A 114 2.95 -1.30 -2.08
CA TRP A 114 2.45 -2.58 -2.55
C TRP A 114 1.77 -2.39 -3.89
N ASP A 115 1.91 -3.37 -4.77
CA ASP A 115 1.35 -3.39 -6.11
C ASP A 115 0.73 -4.74 -6.39
N ILE A 116 -0.36 -4.74 -7.14
CA ILE A 116 -0.98 -5.92 -7.76
C ILE A 116 -1.26 -5.60 -9.23
N GLU A 117 -0.97 -6.56 -10.12
CA GLU A 117 -1.05 -6.36 -11.55
C GLU A 117 -1.59 -7.62 -12.23
N ILE A 118 -2.49 -7.43 -13.21
CA ILE A 118 -2.96 -8.48 -14.12
C ILE A 118 -2.52 -8.12 -15.53
N PHE A 119 -1.74 -9.01 -16.13
CA PHE A 119 -1.25 -8.85 -17.50
C PHE A 119 -1.90 -9.87 -18.43
N GLY A 120 -2.30 -9.44 -19.62
CA GLY A 120 -2.76 -10.32 -20.69
C GLY A 120 -4.28 -10.54 -20.75
N SER A 121 -5.09 -9.74 -20.06
CA SER A 121 -6.54 -9.77 -20.18
C SER A 121 -7.11 -8.42 -20.66
N PRO A 122 -7.82 -8.36 -21.79
CA PRO A 122 -8.56 -7.17 -22.22
C PRO A 122 -9.90 -6.98 -21.50
N GLU A 123 -10.39 -8.02 -20.82
CA GLU A 123 -11.72 -8.06 -20.24
C GLU A 123 -11.86 -7.14 -19.03
N VAL A 124 -13.03 -6.54 -18.86
CA VAL A 124 -13.38 -5.67 -17.71
C VAL A 124 -13.30 -6.43 -16.37
N ASP A 125 -13.49 -7.75 -16.42
CA ASP A 125 -13.37 -8.61 -15.23
C ASP A 125 -11.97 -8.58 -14.61
N ALA A 126 -10.92 -8.31 -15.39
CA ALA A 126 -9.58 -8.13 -14.83
C ALA A 126 -9.49 -6.83 -13.99
N ASP A 127 -10.12 -5.74 -14.45
CA ASP A 127 -10.22 -4.50 -13.68
C ASP A 127 -11.08 -4.68 -12.43
N ALA A 128 -12.20 -5.40 -12.57
CA ALA A 128 -13.07 -5.72 -11.44
C ALA A 128 -12.36 -6.56 -10.37
N GLU A 129 -11.53 -7.52 -10.77
CA GLU A 129 -10.75 -8.35 -9.84
C GLU A 129 -9.68 -7.54 -9.08
N ILE A 130 -9.02 -6.60 -9.74
CA ILE A 130 -8.09 -5.66 -9.08
C ILE A 130 -8.84 -4.83 -8.04
N ILE A 131 -10.02 -4.30 -8.38
CA ILE A 131 -10.84 -3.48 -7.45
C ILE A 131 -11.38 -4.34 -6.30
N GLU A 132 -11.79 -5.57 -6.55
CA GLU A 132 -12.21 -6.52 -5.52
C GLU A 132 -11.07 -6.82 -4.53
N PHE A 133 -9.86 -7.07 -5.03
CA PHE A 133 -8.67 -7.24 -4.21
C PHE A 133 -8.46 -6.04 -3.28
N VAL A 134 -8.49 -4.82 -3.83
CA VAL A 134 -8.34 -3.58 -3.04
C VAL A 134 -9.40 -3.50 -1.96
N SER A 135 -10.66 -3.78 -2.31
CA SER A 135 -11.78 -3.79 -1.35
C SER A 135 -11.55 -4.82 -0.23
N HIS A 136 -11.12 -6.03 -0.58
CA HIS A 136 -10.85 -7.10 0.39
C HIS A 136 -9.70 -6.74 1.32
N PHE A 137 -8.60 -6.24 0.77
CA PHE A 137 -7.41 -5.85 1.52
C PHE A 137 -7.70 -4.70 2.51
N LEU A 138 -8.37 -3.64 2.06
CA LEU A 138 -8.72 -2.51 2.93
C LEU A 138 -9.72 -2.90 4.03
N LYS A 139 -10.71 -3.76 3.73
CA LYS A 139 -11.61 -4.35 4.73
C LYS A 139 -10.85 -5.15 5.78
N LYS A 140 -9.88 -5.97 5.36
CA LYS A 140 -9.03 -6.78 6.25
C LYS A 140 -8.18 -5.93 7.20
N LEU A 141 -7.83 -4.71 6.78
CA LEU A 141 -7.16 -3.70 7.61
C LEU A 141 -8.13 -2.88 8.48
N GLY A 142 -9.44 -3.14 8.42
CA GLY A 142 -10.45 -2.42 9.19
C GLY A 142 -10.67 -0.97 8.74
N ILE A 143 -10.30 -0.62 7.51
CA ILE A 143 -10.47 0.74 6.97
C ILE A 143 -11.88 0.90 6.41
N ASP A 144 -12.56 2.02 6.73
CA ASP A 144 -13.82 2.41 6.08
C ASP A 144 -13.51 3.31 4.88
N PHE A 145 -13.84 2.85 3.68
CA PHE A 145 -13.41 3.48 2.44
C PHE A 145 -14.53 3.55 1.40
N VAL A 146 -14.33 4.41 0.41
CA VAL A 146 -15.11 4.46 -0.82
C VAL A 146 -14.17 4.28 -2.01
N ILE A 147 -14.61 3.55 -3.03
CA ILE A 147 -13.88 3.41 -4.29
C ILE A 147 -14.57 4.28 -5.33
N ALA A 148 -13.85 5.28 -5.79
CA ALA A 148 -14.27 6.15 -6.87
C ALA A 148 -13.71 5.60 -8.19
N ILE A 149 -14.57 5.44 -9.18
CA ILE A 149 -14.26 4.87 -10.50
C ILE A 149 -14.51 5.89 -11.60
N ASN A 150 -13.72 5.84 -12.64
CA ASN A 150 -13.89 6.60 -13.87
C ASN A 150 -13.39 5.79 -15.08
N HIS A 151 -13.63 6.29 -16.28
CA HIS A 151 -13.06 5.78 -17.51
C HIS A 151 -12.42 6.95 -18.29
N ARG A 152 -11.13 6.87 -18.57
CA ARG A 152 -10.38 7.95 -19.22
C ARG A 152 -11.01 8.34 -20.57
N SER A 153 -11.35 7.35 -21.41
CA SER A 153 -11.91 7.61 -22.73
C SER A 153 -13.28 8.29 -22.68
N LEU A 154 -14.04 8.17 -21.57
CA LEU A 154 -15.31 8.88 -21.42
C LEU A 154 -15.10 10.40 -21.43
N LEU A 155 -14.06 10.87 -20.77
CA LEU A 155 -13.71 12.28 -20.76
C LEU A 155 -13.20 12.75 -22.14
N GLU A 156 -12.42 11.91 -22.82
CA GLU A 156 -11.96 12.17 -24.19
C GLU A 156 -13.13 12.21 -25.17
N GLU A 157 -14.11 11.30 -25.02
CA GLU A 157 -15.38 11.30 -25.81
C GLU A 157 -16.19 12.59 -25.58
N TYR A 158 -16.32 13.03 -24.31
CA TYR A 158 -17.01 14.28 -24.01
C TYR A 158 -16.31 15.49 -24.64
N LEU A 159 -15.00 15.59 -24.53
CA LEU A 159 -14.23 16.68 -25.14
C LEU A 159 -14.39 16.71 -26.65
N THR A 160 -14.39 15.54 -27.30
CA THR A 160 -14.52 15.42 -28.75
C THR A 160 -15.95 15.66 -29.22
N LYS A 161 -16.93 14.94 -28.65
CA LYS A 161 -18.31 14.96 -29.15
C LYS A 161 -19.07 16.21 -28.75
N ASN A 162 -18.86 16.72 -27.51
CA ASN A 162 -19.63 17.84 -26.97
C ASN A 162 -18.92 19.19 -27.10
N LEU A 163 -17.59 19.21 -27.09
CA LEU A 163 -16.81 20.44 -27.16
C LEU A 163 -16.04 20.60 -28.48
N GLY A 164 -16.01 19.59 -29.36
CA GLY A 164 -15.30 19.61 -30.63
C GLY A 164 -13.77 19.66 -30.51
N ILE A 165 -13.22 19.27 -29.35
CA ILE A 165 -11.78 19.30 -29.07
C ILE A 165 -11.18 17.95 -29.44
N THR A 166 -10.36 17.93 -30.51
CA THR A 166 -9.71 16.73 -31.05
C THR A 166 -8.19 16.77 -30.99
N ASP A 167 -7.62 17.96 -30.71
CA ASP A 167 -6.17 18.13 -30.57
C ASP A 167 -5.67 17.53 -29.26
N ASN A 168 -4.73 16.58 -29.34
CA ASN A 168 -4.20 15.84 -28.19
C ASN A 168 -3.56 16.74 -27.14
N ASN A 169 -2.89 17.84 -27.54
CA ASN A 169 -2.27 18.76 -26.56
C ASN A 169 -3.34 19.46 -25.75
N THR A 170 -4.41 19.94 -26.40
CA THR A 170 -5.55 20.59 -25.74
C THR A 170 -6.29 19.60 -24.82
N VAL A 171 -6.53 18.36 -25.27
CA VAL A 171 -7.11 17.29 -24.44
C VAL A 171 -6.26 17.08 -23.18
N ASN A 172 -4.95 16.93 -23.31
CA ASN A 172 -4.06 16.73 -22.17
C ASN A 172 -4.04 17.93 -21.22
N GLU A 173 -4.04 19.16 -21.72
CA GLU A 173 -4.12 20.35 -20.86
C GLU A 173 -5.48 20.44 -20.14
N MET A 174 -6.60 20.08 -20.79
CA MET A 174 -7.91 19.97 -20.16
C MET A 174 -7.90 18.93 -19.01
N MET A 175 -7.32 17.77 -19.23
CA MET A 175 -7.17 16.72 -18.19
C MET A 175 -6.29 17.19 -17.03
N ARG A 176 -5.17 17.89 -17.31
CA ARG A 176 -4.30 18.48 -16.28
C ARG A 176 -5.00 19.56 -15.45
N ALA A 177 -5.91 20.32 -16.06
CA ALA A 177 -6.70 21.30 -15.33
C ALA A 177 -7.66 20.60 -14.34
N ILE A 178 -8.32 19.52 -14.79
CA ILE A 178 -9.24 18.74 -13.94
C ILE A 178 -8.53 18.07 -12.76
N ASP A 179 -7.32 17.53 -12.95
CA ASP A 179 -6.53 16.92 -11.87
C ASP A 179 -6.24 17.88 -10.71
N LYS A 180 -6.36 19.18 -10.95
CA LYS A 180 -6.15 20.22 -9.91
C LYS A 180 -7.45 20.63 -9.19
N LEU A 181 -8.62 20.14 -9.60
CA LEU A 181 -9.91 20.54 -9.02
C LEU A 181 -10.04 20.21 -7.52
N ASP A 182 -9.35 19.19 -7.04
CA ASP A 182 -9.35 18.87 -5.60
C ASP A 182 -8.57 19.91 -4.76
N LYS A 183 -7.75 20.75 -5.40
CA LYS A 183 -6.86 21.72 -4.73
C LYS A 183 -7.17 23.17 -5.05
N LYS A 184 -7.88 23.45 -6.12
CA LYS A 184 -8.13 24.79 -6.64
C LYS A 184 -9.60 24.97 -7.02
N SER A 185 -10.15 26.19 -6.86
CA SER A 185 -11.51 26.47 -7.32
C SER A 185 -11.59 26.51 -8.85
N SER A 186 -12.80 26.28 -9.37
CA SER A 186 -13.09 26.32 -10.81
C SER A 186 -12.66 27.66 -11.45
N GLU A 187 -12.95 28.77 -10.76
CA GLU A 187 -12.60 30.12 -11.24
C GLU A 187 -11.09 30.31 -11.34
N HIS A 188 -10.36 29.82 -10.31
CA HIS A 188 -8.90 29.88 -10.32
C HIS A 188 -8.29 29.08 -11.47
N LEU A 189 -8.82 27.89 -11.75
CA LEU A 189 -8.36 27.06 -12.86
C LEU A 189 -8.65 27.70 -14.22
N VAL A 190 -9.84 28.27 -14.42
CA VAL A 190 -10.16 28.98 -15.66
C VAL A 190 -9.20 30.17 -15.88
N GLU A 191 -8.87 30.91 -14.83
CA GLU A 191 -7.91 32.01 -14.92
C GLU A 191 -6.48 31.53 -15.17
N GLU A 192 -6.04 30.47 -14.52
CA GLU A 192 -4.70 29.86 -14.71
C GLU A 192 -4.48 29.37 -16.15
N TYR A 193 -5.53 28.76 -16.73
CA TYR A 193 -5.43 28.12 -18.05
C TYR A 193 -5.90 29.00 -19.22
N LYS A 194 -6.38 30.23 -19.00
CA LYS A 194 -6.98 31.11 -20.02
C LYS A 194 -6.12 31.39 -21.26
N GLN A 195 -4.78 31.28 -21.13
CA GLN A 195 -3.86 31.49 -22.26
C GLN A 195 -3.65 30.21 -23.09
N LYS A 196 -3.99 29.03 -22.53
CA LYS A 196 -3.79 27.73 -23.16
C LYS A 196 -5.08 27.10 -23.63
N LEU A 197 -6.19 27.39 -22.97
CA LEU A 197 -7.48 26.74 -23.16
C LEU A 197 -8.57 27.78 -23.35
N ASP A 198 -9.56 27.46 -24.21
CA ASP A 198 -10.79 28.25 -24.28
C ASP A 198 -11.55 28.19 -22.95
N SER A 199 -11.77 29.34 -22.34
CA SER A 199 -12.37 29.46 -21.01
C SER A 199 -13.82 28.93 -20.97
N SER A 200 -14.58 29.03 -22.06
CA SER A 200 -15.95 28.52 -22.14
C SER A 200 -15.96 27.00 -22.16
N SER A 201 -15.11 26.39 -22.97
CA SER A 201 -14.94 24.95 -23.05
C SER A 201 -14.43 24.36 -21.74
N LEU A 202 -13.48 25.02 -21.08
CA LEU A 202 -12.98 24.57 -19.77
C LEU A 202 -14.07 24.62 -18.70
N ARG A 203 -14.90 25.67 -18.65
CA ARG A 203 -16.06 25.75 -17.71
C ARG A 203 -17.06 24.62 -17.94
N LYS A 204 -17.43 24.34 -19.18
CA LYS A 204 -18.35 23.24 -19.53
C LYS A 204 -17.76 21.87 -19.13
N PHE A 205 -16.46 21.70 -19.31
CA PHE A 205 -15.79 20.47 -18.92
C PHE A 205 -15.73 20.31 -17.40
N ILE A 206 -15.42 21.37 -16.67
CA ILE A 206 -15.46 21.39 -15.19
C ILE A 206 -16.89 21.08 -14.69
N GLU A 207 -17.92 21.66 -15.30
CA GLU A 207 -19.30 21.37 -14.95
C GLU A 207 -19.65 19.89 -15.17
N PHE A 208 -19.26 19.33 -16.31
CA PHE A 208 -19.46 17.92 -16.62
C PHE A 208 -18.78 17.00 -15.59
N VAL A 209 -17.50 17.18 -15.31
CA VAL A 209 -16.76 16.31 -14.37
C VAL A 209 -17.18 16.52 -12.91
N SER A 210 -17.83 17.63 -12.57
CA SER A 210 -18.40 17.89 -11.25
C SER A 210 -19.66 17.05 -10.98
N PHE A 211 -20.20 16.37 -11.99
CA PHE A 211 -21.28 15.42 -11.84
C PHE A 211 -20.73 14.07 -11.39
N TYR A 212 -20.94 13.72 -10.13
CA TYR A 212 -20.46 12.49 -9.50
C TYR A 212 -21.50 11.91 -8.56
N GLY A 213 -21.36 10.64 -8.18
CA GLY A 213 -22.27 10.02 -7.21
C GLY A 213 -22.42 8.52 -7.36
N ILE A 214 -23.55 8.01 -6.87
CA ILE A 214 -23.89 6.58 -6.91
C ILE A 214 -23.92 6.11 -8.38
N PRO A 215 -23.23 4.98 -8.70
CA PRO A 215 -23.07 4.53 -10.08
C PRO A 215 -24.37 4.46 -10.89
N ASP A 216 -25.41 3.84 -10.35
CA ASP A 216 -26.70 3.68 -11.07
C ASP A 216 -27.32 5.03 -11.45
N LYS A 217 -27.19 6.06 -10.61
CA LYS A 217 -27.73 7.40 -10.92
C LYS A 217 -26.89 8.14 -11.96
N VAL A 218 -25.57 8.03 -11.86
CA VAL A 218 -24.66 8.76 -12.77
C VAL A 218 -24.65 8.12 -14.15
N LEU A 219 -24.56 6.79 -14.23
CA LEU A 219 -24.46 6.08 -15.52
C LEU A 219 -25.76 6.01 -16.30
N GLN A 220 -26.93 6.18 -15.64
CA GLN A 220 -28.24 6.28 -16.29
C GLN A 220 -28.60 7.70 -16.73
N ASP A 221 -27.84 8.72 -16.31
CA ASP A 221 -28.08 10.10 -16.73
C ASP A 221 -27.78 10.27 -18.21
N SER A 222 -28.66 10.97 -18.94
CA SER A 222 -28.57 11.17 -20.41
C SER A 222 -27.24 11.85 -20.81
N ARG A 223 -26.65 12.66 -19.93
CA ARG A 223 -25.34 13.31 -20.17
C ARG A 223 -24.18 12.34 -20.28
N VAL A 224 -24.32 11.13 -19.73
CA VAL A 224 -23.27 10.12 -19.59
C VAL A 224 -23.60 8.87 -20.40
N GLY A 225 -24.85 8.44 -20.41
CA GLY A 225 -25.28 7.16 -20.98
C GLY A 225 -25.09 7.00 -22.50
N GLU A 226 -24.87 8.09 -23.22
CA GLU A 226 -24.66 8.07 -24.70
C GLU A 226 -23.20 7.72 -25.08
N PHE A 227 -22.26 7.73 -24.14
CA PHE A 227 -20.85 7.42 -24.41
C PHE A 227 -20.60 5.92 -24.44
N GLU A 228 -19.78 5.45 -25.38
CA GLU A 228 -19.40 4.04 -25.44
C GLU A 228 -18.65 3.60 -24.18
N SER A 229 -17.77 4.46 -23.65
CA SER A 229 -17.03 4.20 -22.41
C SER A 229 -17.92 4.10 -21.17
N SER A 230 -19.14 4.67 -21.19
CA SER A 230 -20.10 4.51 -20.10
C SER A 230 -20.62 3.07 -20.00
N LYS A 231 -20.74 2.37 -21.11
CA LYS A 231 -21.15 0.96 -21.14
C LYS A 231 -20.12 0.06 -20.44
N VAL A 232 -18.83 0.38 -20.63
CA VAL A 232 -17.71 -0.29 -19.93
C VAL A 232 -17.81 -0.07 -18.41
N LEU A 233 -18.16 1.14 -17.98
CA LEU A 233 -18.37 1.42 -16.56
C LEU A 233 -19.62 0.71 -15.99
N VAL A 234 -20.68 0.56 -16.77
CA VAL A 234 -21.87 -0.23 -16.37
C VAL A 234 -21.47 -1.69 -16.17
N GLU A 235 -20.76 -2.28 -17.13
CA GLU A 235 -20.25 -3.66 -17.04
C GLU A 235 -19.35 -3.85 -15.80
N LEU A 236 -18.43 -2.91 -15.57
CA LEU A 236 -17.57 -2.92 -14.37
C LEU A 236 -18.40 -2.91 -13.08
N VAL A 237 -19.40 -2.02 -12.99
CA VAL A 237 -20.25 -1.88 -11.79
C VAL A 237 -21.05 -3.15 -11.55
N ASP A 238 -21.58 -3.79 -12.60
CA ASP A 238 -22.36 -5.03 -12.49
C ASP A 238 -21.46 -6.21 -12.07
N SER A 239 -20.24 -6.30 -12.61
CA SER A 239 -19.23 -7.27 -12.16
C SER A 239 -18.87 -7.05 -10.70
N LEU A 240 -18.63 -5.80 -10.27
CA LEU A 240 -18.31 -5.46 -8.89
C LEU A 240 -19.46 -5.73 -7.91
N LYS A 241 -20.71 -5.48 -8.30
CA LYS A 241 -21.88 -5.84 -7.50
C LYS A 241 -21.98 -7.36 -7.28
N SER A 242 -21.73 -8.13 -8.34
CA SER A 242 -21.70 -9.60 -8.27
C SER A 242 -20.61 -10.11 -7.33
N ARG A 243 -19.51 -9.38 -7.20
CA ARG A 243 -18.38 -9.60 -6.28
C ARG A 243 -18.60 -8.99 -4.88
N GLN A 244 -19.79 -8.47 -4.58
CA GLN A 244 -20.16 -7.83 -3.31
C GLN A 244 -19.31 -6.59 -2.95
N VAL A 245 -18.82 -5.87 -3.96
CA VAL A 245 -18.14 -4.58 -3.82
C VAL A 245 -19.18 -3.48 -4.04
N ASN A 246 -19.75 -2.95 -2.96
CA ASN A 246 -20.88 -2.02 -3.01
C ASN A 246 -20.57 -0.57 -2.64
N ASN A 247 -19.37 -0.31 -2.11
CA ASN A 247 -18.90 1.01 -1.67
C ASN A 247 -18.28 1.80 -2.83
N LEU A 248 -19.04 1.95 -3.91
CA LEU A 248 -18.61 2.56 -5.16
C LEU A 248 -19.21 3.96 -5.36
N THR A 249 -18.46 4.83 -6.02
CA THR A 249 -18.94 6.09 -6.59
C THR A 249 -18.33 6.29 -7.99
N VAL A 250 -19.07 6.88 -8.91
CA VAL A 250 -18.50 7.39 -10.17
C VAL A 250 -18.04 8.80 -9.93
N ASP A 251 -16.79 9.10 -10.25
CA ASP A 251 -16.20 10.43 -10.08
C ASP A 251 -15.30 10.77 -11.28
N PHE A 252 -15.81 11.60 -12.18
CA PHE A 252 -15.10 11.99 -13.41
C PHE A 252 -13.89 12.89 -13.16
N ARG A 253 -13.68 13.39 -11.95
CA ARG A 253 -12.50 14.18 -11.57
C ARG A 253 -11.23 13.33 -11.41
N ILE A 254 -11.40 11.99 -11.35
CA ILE A 254 -10.25 11.08 -11.27
C ILE A 254 -9.63 10.93 -12.65
N VAL A 255 -8.52 11.63 -12.87
CA VAL A 255 -7.78 11.67 -14.15
C VAL A 255 -6.38 11.10 -14.03
N ARG A 256 -6.13 10.25 -13.04
CA ARG A 256 -4.83 9.71 -12.67
C ARG A 256 -3.90 9.41 -13.84
N GLY A 257 -2.57 9.61 -13.59
CA GLY A 257 -1.50 9.12 -14.47
C GLY A 257 -1.71 9.49 -15.93
N LEU A 258 -1.76 10.79 -16.23
CA LEU A 258 -2.17 11.35 -17.51
C LEU A 258 -1.54 10.70 -18.74
N ASP A 259 -0.37 10.08 -18.58
CA ASP A 259 0.42 9.66 -19.72
C ASP A 259 0.34 8.15 -20.04
N TYR A 260 -0.11 7.30 -19.12
CA TYR A 260 -0.09 5.85 -19.34
C TYR A 260 -1.42 5.10 -19.17
N TYR A 261 -2.40 5.62 -18.41
CA TYR A 261 -3.71 4.96 -18.30
C TYR A 261 -4.50 5.06 -19.62
N SER A 262 -5.12 3.96 -20.02
CA SER A 262 -5.83 3.81 -21.29
C SER A 262 -7.33 3.53 -21.17
N GLY A 263 -7.82 3.21 -19.99
CA GLY A 263 -9.19 2.77 -19.78
C GLY A 263 -9.77 3.15 -18.42
N ILE A 264 -10.27 2.15 -17.70
CA ILE A 264 -10.77 2.29 -16.33
C ILE A 264 -9.65 2.83 -15.43
N VAL A 265 -10.00 3.79 -14.58
CA VAL A 265 -9.17 4.31 -13.50
C VAL A 265 -9.98 4.36 -12.21
N PHE A 266 -9.33 4.16 -11.07
CA PHE A 266 -10.01 4.20 -9.79
C PHE A 266 -9.10 4.67 -8.66
N GLU A 267 -9.74 5.11 -7.57
CA GLU A 267 -9.11 5.47 -6.31
C GLU A 267 -9.91 4.93 -5.13
N ALA A 268 -9.21 4.37 -4.14
CA ALA A 268 -9.80 4.11 -2.84
C ALA A 268 -9.40 5.20 -1.85
N LYS A 269 -10.41 5.87 -1.26
CA LYS A 269 -10.24 6.96 -0.30
C LYS A 269 -10.82 6.54 1.04
N ASP A 270 -10.09 6.81 2.14
CA ASP A 270 -10.63 6.65 3.50
C ASP A 270 -11.72 7.70 3.75
N LYS A 271 -12.87 7.27 4.31
CA LYS A 271 -13.98 8.17 4.60
C LYS A 271 -13.76 9.01 5.86
N SER A 272 -12.90 8.56 6.76
CA SER A 272 -12.69 9.16 8.07
C SER A 272 -11.58 10.19 8.12
N SER A 273 -10.67 10.19 7.15
CA SER A 273 -9.48 11.02 7.13
C SER A 273 -9.38 11.91 5.89
N GLN A 274 -8.67 13.03 6.03
CA GLN A 274 -8.35 13.95 4.93
C GLN A 274 -7.04 13.57 4.21
N ILE A 275 -6.56 12.32 4.35
CA ILE A 275 -5.25 11.89 3.82
C ILE A 275 -5.25 11.79 2.28
N GLY A 276 -6.42 11.88 1.66
CA GLY A 276 -6.58 11.70 0.21
C GLY A 276 -6.64 10.20 -0.17
N SER A 277 -6.21 9.89 -1.40
CA SER A 277 -6.27 8.52 -1.91
C SER A 277 -5.26 7.61 -1.21
N LEU A 278 -5.73 6.46 -0.70
CA LEU A 278 -4.91 5.39 -0.13
C LEU A 278 -4.34 4.47 -1.21
N VAL A 279 -5.16 4.21 -2.23
CA VAL A 279 -4.85 3.31 -3.34
C VAL A 279 -5.27 3.98 -4.64
N GLY A 280 -4.51 3.74 -5.67
CA GLY A 280 -4.85 4.11 -7.01
C GLY A 280 -4.51 3.02 -8.00
N GLY A 281 -5.34 2.89 -9.03
CA GLY A 281 -5.16 1.89 -10.04
C GLY A 281 -5.93 2.18 -11.32
N GLY A 282 -5.83 1.24 -12.26
CA GLY A 282 -6.54 1.28 -13.51
C GLY A 282 -5.82 0.52 -14.62
N ARG A 283 -6.37 0.58 -15.83
CA ARG A 283 -5.87 -0.05 -17.04
C ARG A 283 -4.81 0.82 -17.73
N TYR A 284 -3.68 0.22 -18.08
CA TYR A 284 -2.50 0.94 -18.59
C TYR A 284 -1.77 0.20 -19.75
N ASP A 285 -2.51 -0.24 -20.74
CA ASP A 285 -2.00 -1.00 -21.90
C ASP A 285 -0.86 -0.27 -22.63
N ARG A 286 -0.87 1.08 -22.65
CA ARG A 286 0.18 1.90 -23.26
C ARG A 286 1.57 1.69 -22.65
N LEU A 287 1.66 1.29 -21.38
CA LEU A 287 2.95 1.04 -20.74
C LEU A 287 3.62 -0.22 -21.30
N THR A 288 2.85 -1.27 -21.52
CA THR A 288 3.38 -2.51 -22.11
C THR A 288 3.80 -2.30 -23.57
N GLU A 289 3.10 -1.42 -24.31
CA GLU A 289 3.50 -0.97 -25.65
C GLU A 289 4.85 -0.26 -25.64
N ALA A 290 5.12 0.60 -24.66
CA ALA A 290 6.40 1.30 -24.52
C ALA A 290 7.56 0.30 -24.29
N PHE A 291 7.29 -0.87 -23.71
CA PHE A 291 8.24 -1.98 -23.61
C PHE A 291 8.23 -2.94 -24.82
N GLY A 292 7.56 -2.57 -25.91
CA GLY A 292 7.55 -3.34 -27.16
C GLY A 292 6.54 -4.50 -27.22
N ARG A 293 5.54 -4.53 -26.31
CA ARG A 293 4.48 -5.56 -26.24
C ARG A 293 3.10 -4.93 -26.43
N LYS A 294 2.76 -4.64 -27.69
CA LYS A 294 1.42 -4.11 -28.07
C LYS A 294 0.28 -5.12 -27.90
N ASP A 295 0.62 -6.38 -27.77
CA ASP A 295 -0.30 -7.51 -27.57
C ASP A 295 -0.65 -7.75 -26.10
N LEU A 296 -0.08 -6.98 -25.18
CA LEU A 296 -0.18 -7.24 -23.75
C LEU A 296 -1.01 -6.17 -23.03
N PHE A 297 -2.24 -6.50 -22.71
CA PHE A 297 -3.13 -5.70 -21.87
C PHE A 297 -2.65 -5.74 -20.42
N ALA A 298 -2.85 -4.63 -19.68
CA ALA A 298 -2.43 -4.54 -18.30
C ALA A 298 -3.36 -3.67 -17.47
N THR A 299 -3.70 -4.16 -16.28
CA THR A 299 -4.45 -3.42 -15.25
C THR A 299 -3.89 -3.74 -13.87
N GLY A 300 -3.90 -2.77 -12.96
CA GLY A 300 -3.34 -2.98 -11.64
C GLY A 300 -3.68 -1.89 -10.64
N ALA A 301 -3.16 -2.06 -9.42
CA ALA A 301 -3.32 -1.10 -8.33
C ALA A 301 -2.08 -1.02 -7.47
N ALA A 302 -1.80 0.18 -6.98
CA ALA A 302 -0.71 0.47 -6.05
C ALA A 302 -1.19 1.30 -4.86
N GLY A 303 -0.60 1.04 -3.70
CA GLY A 303 -0.86 1.83 -2.49
C GLY A 303 0.37 2.05 -1.65
N GLY A 304 0.46 3.27 -1.07
CA GLY A 304 1.53 3.63 -0.14
C GLY A 304 1.24 3.10 1.27
N VAL A 305 2.16 2.31 1.82
CA VAL A 305 2.00 1.68 3.14
C VAL A 305 1.92 2.71 4.25
N GLU A 306 2.74 3.77 4.21
CA GLU A 306 2.76 4.83 5.21
C GLU A 306 1.46 5.64 5.25
N ARG A 307 0.75 5.78 4.11
CA ARG A 307 -0.60 6.37 4.07
C ARG A 307 -1.64 5.47 4.72
N ILE A 308 -1.58 4.17 4.43
CA ILE A 308 -2.43 3.16 5.07
C ILE A 308 -2.21 3.18 6.58
N LEU A 309 -0.94 3.24 7.04
CA LEU A 309 -0.62 3.36 8.46
C LEU A 309 -1.26 4.58 9.12
N THR A 310 -1.29 5.71 8.41
CA THR A 310 -1.95 6.91 8.94
C THR A 310 -3.46 6.73 9.07
N ALA A 311 -4.10 6.04 8.13
CA ALA A 311 -5.53 5.72 8.19
C ALA A 311 -5.88 4.72 9.31
N ILE A 312 -4.93 3.85 9.69
CA ILE A 312 -5.11 2.86 10.76
C ILE A 312 -4.79 3.44 12.14
N LYS A 313 -3.92 4.45 12.26
CA LYS A 313 -3.40 4.98 13.55
C LYS A 313 -4.48 5.32 14.57
N ASP A 314 -5.64 5.78 14.16
CA ASP A 314 -6.76 6.08 15.07
C ASP A 314 -7.49 4.80 15.56
N LYS A 315 -7.14 3.62 15.00
CA LYS A 315 -7.76 2.33 15.32
C LYS A 315 -6.77 1.32 15.93
N SER A 316 -5.49 1.67 16.04
CA SER A 316 -4.38 0.74 16.28
C SER A 316 -3.98 0.55 17.75
N ASP A 317 -4.91 0.69 18.71
CA ASP A 317 -4.66 0.20 20.10
C ASP A 317 -4.42 -1.32 20.18
N LYS A 318 -4.32 -2.01 19.03
CA LYS A 318 -4.28 -3.48 18.95
C LYS A 318 -3.24 -4.06 17.98
N MET A 319 -2.14 -3.40 17.69
CA MET A 319 -1.01 -4.17 17.22
C MET A 319 -0.41 -4.88 18.42
N GLU A 320 -0.79 -6.13 18.60
CA GLU A 320 -0.33 -6.98 19.68
C GLU A 320 1.20 -6.99 19.70
N GLN A 321 1.78 -6.24 20.64
CA GLN A 321 3.18 -6.41 20.97
C GLN A 321 3.34 -7.86 21.40
N ARG A 322 4.23 -8.61 20.76
CA ARG A 322 4.52 -9.99 21.21
C ARG A 322 4.81 -9.95 22.69
N PRO A 323 4.10 -10.73 23.50
CA PRO A 323 4.30 -10.77 24.93
C PRO A 323 5.77 -11.04 25.25
N LEU A 324 6.35 -10.22 26.11
CA LEU A 324 7.75 -10.32 26.53
C LEU A 324 7.86 -10.94 27.91
N ILE A 325 8.64 -11.98 28.04
CA ILE A 325 9.02 -12.58 29.30
C ILE A 325 10.39 -12.01 29.72
N TYR A 326 10.49 -11.47 30.92
CA TYR A 326 11.77 -11.01 31.45
C TYR A 326 12.29 -11.98 32.52
N VAL A 327 13.55 -12.41 32.43
CA VAL A 327 14.14 -13.30 33.43
C VAL A 327 15.11 -12.50 34.34
N ALA A 328 14.80 -12.42 35.62
CA ALA A 328 15.57 -11.70 36.63
C ALA A 328 16.35 -12.63 37.54
N TYR A 329 17.52 -12.19 37.97
CA TYR A 329 18.39 -12.91 38.88
C TYR A 329 19.10 -11.92 39.83
N SER A 330 19.56 -12.37 41.02
CA SER A 330 20.20 -11.53 42.02
C SER A 330 21.71 -11.72 42.11
N THR A 331 22.21 -12.93 41.89
CA THR A 331 23.62 -13.30 42.12
C THR A 331 24.25 -13.90 40.85
N THR A 332 25.61 -13.90 40.84
CA THR A 332 26.36 -14.51 39.72
C THR A 332 26.07 -16.00 39.51
N PRO A 333 25.92 -16.84 40.53
CA PRO A 333 25.48 -18.22 40.35
C PRO A 333 24.10 -18.34 39.73
N GLU A 334 23.15 -17.49 40.12
CA GLU A 334 21.79 -17.45 39.55
C GLU A 334 21.79 -17.00 38.09
N LYS A 335 22.71 -16.13 37.68
CA LYS A 335 22.87 -15.69 36.29
C LYS A 335 23.01 -16.85 35.31
N LYS A 336 23.83 -17.88 35.67
CA LYS A 336 24.00 -19.07 34.84
C LYS A 336 22.63 -19.77 34.59
N HIS A 337 21.89 -19.97 35.66
CA HIS A 337 20.54 -20.61 35.57
C HIS A 337 19.51 -19.72 34.90
N ALA A 338 19.60 -18.40 35.07
CA ALA A 338 18.75 -17.45 34.30
C ALA A 338 18.96 -17.62 32.80
N ILE A 339 20.20 -17.75 32.34
CA ILE A 339 20.55 -17.98 30.93
C ILE A 339 19.95 -19.31 30.43
N GLU A 340 20.03 -20.38 31.24
CA GLU A 340 19.43 -21.68 30.90
C GLU A 340 17.90 -21.58 30.75
N VAL A 341 17.23 -20.86 31.66
CA VAL A 341 15.79 -20.60 31.61
C VAL A 341 15.41 -19.73 30.43
N VAL A 342 16.17 -18.65 30.15
CA VAL A 342 15.99 -17.79 28.96
C VAL A 342 16.05 -18.64 27.69
N SER A 343 17.08 -19.49 27.56
CA SER A 343 17.21 -20.35 26.39
C SER A 343 16.01 -21.32 26.25
N LYS A 344 15.57 -21.90 27.36
CA LYS A 344 14.41 -22.81 27.38
C LYS A 344 13.14 -22.08 26.93
N ILE A 345 12.86 -20.89 27.46
CA ILE A 345 11.65 -20.12 27.12
C ILE A 345 11.71 -19.67 25.64
N ARG A 346 12.87 -19.25 25.14
CA ARG A 346 13.06 -18.94 23.71
C ARG A 346 12.81 -20.13 22.80
N ASN A 347 13.27 -21.31 23.19
CA ASN A 347 13.02 -22.57 22.44
C ASN A 347 11.55 -22.96 22.43
N LEU A 348 10.75 -22.46 23.38
CA LEU A 348 9.30 -22.61 23.39
C LEU A 348 8.57 -21.56 22.51
N GLY A 349 9.30 -20.63 21.88
CA GLY A 349 8.75 -19.63 20.96
C GLY A 349 8.40 -18.28 21.59
N TYR A 350 8.67 -18.06 22.88
CA TYR A 350 8.36 -16.78 23.55
C TYR A 350 9.50 -15.77 23.44
N ALA A 351 9.15 -14.51 23.20
CA ALA A 351 10.07 -13.41 23.30
C ALA A 351 10.59 -13.30 24.74
N THR A 352 11.91 -13.37 24.93
CA THR A 352 12.49 -13.43 26.27
C THR A 352 13.75 -12.56 26.35
N ASP A 353 13.83 -11.77 27.41
CA ASP A 353 14.99 -10.92 27.71
C ASP A 353 15.46 -11.08 29.15
N TYR A 354 16.69 -10.66 29.43
CA TYR A 354 17.31 -10.71 30.76
C TYR A 354 18.41 -9.66 30.86
N ASP A 355 18.89 -9.38 32.08
CA ASP A 355 19.95 -8.42 32.27
C ASP A 355 21.32 -8.97 31.82
N ILE A 356 21.89 -8.36 30.78
CA ILE A 356 23.24 -8.71 30.28
C ILE A 356 24.35 -7.90 30.93
N ASN A 357 24.00 -6.83 31.64
CA ASN A 357 24.96 -5.89 32.23
C ASN A 357 25.33 -6.19 33.67
N GLY A 358 24.77 -7.22 34.32
CA GLY A 358 25.03 -7.57 35.71
C GLY A 358 24.48 -6.56 36.72
N ARG A 359 23.38 -5.86 36.36
CA ARG A 359 22.76 -4.88 37.27
C ARG A 359 22.02 -5.58 38.40
N ASN A 360 21.83 -4.86 39.51
CA ASN A 360 21.06 -5.39 40.64
C ASN A 360 19.60 -5.67 40.27
N VAL A 361 18.94 -6.52 41.04
CA VAL A 361 17.57 -7.01 40.78
C VAL A 361 16.55 -5.87 40.65
N SER A 362 16.66 -4.81 41.44
CA SER A 362 15.75 -3.66 41.38
C SER A 362 15.82 -2.96 40.04
N LYS A 363 17.03 -2.80 39.46
CA LYS A 363 17.20 -2.24 38.10
C LYS A 363 16.67 -3.18 37.02
N GLN A 364 16.78 -4.50 37.21
CA GLN A 364 16.23 -5.49 36.32
C GLN A 364 14.69 -5.43 36.29
N PHE A 365 14.04 -5.31 37.45
CA PHE A 365 12.57 -5.10 37.51
C PHE A 365 12.13 -3.78 36.88
N HIS A 366 12.89 -2.71 37.10
CA HIS A 366 12.60 -1.43 36.44
C HIS A 366 12.70 -1.57 34.91
N GLU A 367 13.73 -2.22 34.40
CA GLU A 367 13.91 -2.50 32.96
C GLU A 367 12.76 -3.34 32.41
N ALA A 368 12.35 -4.41 33.10
CA ALA A 368 11.20 -5.23 32.73
C ALA A 368 9.92 -4.37 32.63
N GLY A 369 9.73 -3.43 33.55
CA GLY A 369 8.62 -2.48 33.53
C GLY A 369 8.69 -1.53 32.32
N LEU A 370 9.84 -0.94 32.02
CA LEU A 370 10.05 -0.07 30.86
C LEU A 370 9.79 -0.81 29.54
N LYS A 371 10.16 -2.10 29.46
CA LYS A 371 9.91 -2.97 28.31
C LYS A 371 8.50 -3.52 28.27
N LYS A 372 7.64 -3.17 29.24
CA LYS A 372 6.26 -3.67 29.38
C LYS A 372 6.20 -5.22 29.35
N ALA A 373 7.13 -5.87 30.06
CA ALA A 373 7.15 -7.32 30.14
C ALA A 373 5.84 -7.85 30.70
N THR A 374 5.25 -8.85 30.01
CA THR A 374 3.99 -9.50 30.40
C THR A 374 4.18 -10.33 31.66
N ALA A 375 5.37 -10.92 31.81
CA ALA A 375 5.74 -11.66 33.01
C ALA A 375 7.24 -11.51 33.33
N ILE A 376 7.57 -11.64 34.61
CA ILE A 376 8.95 -11.69 35.10
C ILE A 376 9.18 -13.06 35.75
N VAL A 377 10.13 -13.82 35.22
CA VAL A 377 10.60 -15.07 35.82
C VAL A 377 11.78 -14.76 36.72
N ILE A 378 11.66 -15.07 37.99
CA ILE A 378 12.68 -14.79 39.01
C ILE A 378 13.43 -16.07 39.31
N ILE A 379 14.74 -16.02 39.20
CA ILE A 379 15.62 -17.15 39.50
C ILE A 379 16.12 -17.01 40.93
N ASN A 380 15.81 -18.02 41.75
CA ASN A 380 16.39 -18.23 43.07
C ASN A 380 17.10 -19.57 43.03
N LEU A 381 18.36 -19.63 43.54
CA LEU A 381 19.22 -20.80 43.45
C LEU A 381 18.61 -22.03 44.13
N ASP A 382 18.01 -21.84 45.32
CA ASP A 382 17.43 -22.96 46.10
C ASP A 382 16.14 -23.51 45.48
N GLU A 383 15.35 -22.65 44.84
CA GLU A 383 14.18 -23.06 44.12
C GLU A 383 14.53 -23.75 42.79
N TYR A 384 15.51 -23.16 42.08
CA TYR A 384 16.00 -23.73 40.82
C TYR A 384 16.53 -25.14 40.95
N LYS A 385 17.30 -25.43 42.03
CA LYS A 385 17.78 -26.80 42.35
C LYS A 385 16.64 -27.82 42.56
N LYS A 386 15.46 -27.35 42.93
CA LYS A 386 14.22 -28.14 43.05
C LYS A 386 13.40 -28.19 41.76
N GLY A 387 13.91 -27.61 40.68
CA GLY A 387 13.20 -27.52 39.40
C GLY A 387 12.06 -26.49 39.38
N ILE A 388 12.12 -25.46 40.24
CA ILE A 388 11.08 -24.46 40.45
C ILE A 388 11.61 -23.08 40.08
N VAL A 389 10.76 -22.24 39.49
CA VAL A 389 10.98 -20.81 39.29
C VAL A 389 9.77 -20.02 39.79
N THR A 390 9.99 -18.79 40.21
CA THR A 390 8.91 -17.88 40.60
C THR A 390 8.53 -17.02 39.39
N ILE A 391 7.24 -16.94 39.04
CA ILE A 391 6.76 -16.14 37.92
C ILE A 391 5.80 -15.08 38.46
N LYS A 392 6.08 -13.80 38.11
CA LYS A 392 5.24 -12.66 38.44
C LYS A 392 4.59 -12.11 37.17
N SER A 393 3.25 -12.06 37.16
CA SER A 393 2.45 -11.44 36.08
C SER A 393 1.39 -10.52 36.71
N GLY A 394 1.49 -9.21 36.43
CA GLY A 394 0.70 -8.21 37.11
C GLY A 394 0.90 -8.25 38.63
N SER A 395 -0.19 -8.41 39.38
CA SER A 395 -0.18 -8.53 40.84
C SER A 395 -0.03 -9.99 41.37
N LYS A 396 -0.04 -10.96 40.47
CA LYS A 396 0.05 -12.39 40.85
C LYS A 396 1.50 -12.84 40.82
N GLU A 397 1.90 -13.61 41.85
CA GLU A 397 3.20 -14.25 41.93
C GLU A 397 2.99 -15.74 42.29
N GLN A 398 3.57 -16.61 41.49
CA GLN A 398 3.38 -18.06 41.64
C GLN A 398 4.68 -18.83 41.39
N LYS A 399 4.84 -19.95 42.10
CA LYS A 399 5.95 -20.86 41.88
C LYS A 399 5.53 -21.96 40.91
N GLN A 400 6.33 -22.15 39.87
CA GLN A 400 6.04 -23.08 38.78
C GLN A 400 7.20 -24.04 38.53
N SER A 401 6.88 -25.25 38.13
CA SER A 401 7.89 -26.18 37.64
C SER A 401 8.49 -25.71 36.33
N ILE A 402 9.81 -25.74 36.23
CA ILE A 402 10.53 -25.40 35.00
C ILE A 402 10.10 -26.31 33.82
N ASN A 403 9.68 -27.53 34.12
CA ASN A 403 9.23 -28.48 33.09
C ASN A 403 7.83 -28.17 32.57
N GLU A 404 6.98 -27.53 33.36
CA GLU A 404 5.61 -27.15 33.02
C GLU A 404 5.47 -25.65 32.68
N ILE A 405 6.58 -24.96 32.59
CA ILE A 405 6.60 -23.48 32.36
C ILE A 405 5.81 -23.09 31.10
N LYS A 406 5.83 -23.91 30.05
CA LYS A 406 5.07 -23.67 28.83
C LYS A 406 3.58 -23.52 29.10
N LYS A 407 3.00 -24.49 29.82
CA LYS A 407 1.55 -24.48 30.13
C LYS A 407 1.14 -23.20 30.84
N TYR A 408 1.95 -22.77 31.82
CA TYR A 408 1.66 -21.53 32.55
C TYR A 408 1.84 -20.28 31.69
N LEU A 409 2.87 -20.25 30.83
CA LEU A 409 3.06 -19.12 29.90
C LEU A 409 1.94 -19.04 28.87
N ASP A 410 1.44 -20.15 28.36
CA ASP A 410 0.28 -20.21 27.44
C ASP A 410 -1.01 -19.64 28.09
N GLU A 411 -1.13 -19.65 29.43
CA GLU A 411 -2.28 -19.11 30.16
C GLU A 411 -2.21 -17.59 30.40
N ILE A 412 -1.00 -17.00 30.42
CA ILE A 412 -0.79 -15.58 30.78
C ILE A 412 -0.30 -14.71 29.62
N VAL A 413 0.04 -15.31 28.51
CA VAL A 413 0.53 -14.73 27.27
C VAL A 413 -0.51 -14.89 26.15
#